data_3ef6c9920759b6deba1df627d8fd2b39
#
_entry.id   3ef6c9920759b6deba1df627d8fd2b39
#
_cell.length_a   1.000
_cell.length_b   1.000
_cell.length_c   1.000
_cell.angle_alpha   90.00
_cell.angle_beta   90.00
_cell.angle_gamma   90.00
#
_symmetry.space_group_name_H-M   'P 1'
#
loop_
_entity.id
_entity.type
_entity.pdbx_description
1 polymer ?
#
loop_
_entity_poly.entity_id
_entity_poly.type
_entity_poly.pdbx_seq_one_letter_code
_entity_poly.pdbx_strand_id
1 'polypeptide(L)'
;DFEKAKETIKFIKARKWNSALKSAKKVKDSEFRTLITWMHLKTTQNSASFNDYKNFIEQHEDYPRINRIKYLAETKIYLKNNSPTSIINWFDRHPPLGGIGKIKLAEAYLEQKKIDKVKELIKDGWITADIPKNDLGYYRAKFKKFLTTEDHIKRADYLAWERKYWDLKRMLKYLPGDERAL
;
A
#
# COMPACT_ATOMS: atom_id res chain seq x y z
N ASP A 1 0.38 35.09 7.48
CA ASP A 1 0.73 33.65 7.38
C ASP A 1 0.81 32.93 8.71
N PHE A 2 1.41 33.53 9.75
CA PHE A 2 1.62 32.89 11.05
C PHE A 2 0.32 32.34 11.67
N GLU A 3 -0.76 33.12 11.70
CA GLU A 3 -2.04 32.67 12.28
C GLU A 3 -2.65 31.47 11.49
N LYS A 4 -2.50 31.46 10.18
CA LYS A 4 -2.95 30.31 9.35
C LYS A 4 -2.15 29.05 9.61
N ALA A 5 -0.82 29.19 9.77
CA ALA A 5 0.05 28.09 10.14
C ALA A 5 -0.31 27.55 11.54
N LYS A 6 -0.53 28.42 12.51
CA LYS A 6 -0.95 28.09 13.87
C LYS A 6 -2.31 27.33 13.88
N GLU A 7 -3.28 27.80 13.08
CA GLU A 7 -4.56 27.13 12.90
C GLU A 7 -4.38 25.72 12.30
N THR A 8 -3.52 25.59 11.28
CA THR A 8 -3.20 24.29 10.66
C THR A 8 -2.64 23.32 11.69
N ILE A 9 -1.68 23.75 12.52
CA ILE A 9 -1.10 22.92 13.59
C ILE A 9 -2.16 22.52 14.62
N LYS A 10 -3.09 23.40 14.95
CA LYS A 10 -4.21 23.07 15.85
C LYS A 10 -5.08 21.94 15.27
N PHE A 11 -5.38 21.97 13.98
CA PHE A 11 -6.11 20.88 13.32
C PHE A 11 -5.33 19.57 13.32
N ILE A 12 -4.01 19.60 13.11
CA ILE A 12 -3.15 18.39 13.15
C ILE A 12 -3.18 17.77 14.55
N LYS A 13 -2.99 18.58 15.60
CA LYS A 13 -3.07 18.11 17.00
C LYS A 13 -4.41 17.45 17.31
N ALA A 14 -5.48 17.99 16.73
CA ALA A 14 -6.85 17.43 16.84
C ALA A 14 -7.12 16.26 15.88
N ARG A 15 -6.12 15.77 15.12
CA ARG A 15 -6.24 14.73 14.08
C ARG A 15 -7.28 15.04 12.98
N LYS A 16 -7.61 16.31 12.77
CA LYS A 16 -8.56 16.78 11.74
C LYS A 16 -7.82 17.06 10.43
N TRP A 17 -7.33 16.00 9.77
CA TRP A 17 -6.45 16.11 8.60
C TRP A 17 -7.06 16.87 7.43
N ASN A 18 -8.35 16.66 7.12
CA ASN A 18 -9.01 17.39 6.03
C ASN A 18 -9.02 18.91 6.29
N SER A 19 -9.27 19.33 7.54
CA SER A 19 -9.23 20.74 7.92
C SER A 19 -7.78 21.27 7.91
N ALA A 20 -6.81 20.47 8.38
CA ALA A 20 -5.41 20.82 8.34
C ALA A 20 -4.90 21.08 6.92
N LEU A 21 -5.21 20.18 5.97
CA LEU A 21 -4.83 20.34 4.56
C LEU A 21 -5.50 21.56 3.90
N LYS A 22 -6.78 21.82 4.21
CA LYS A 22 -7.48 23.01 3.72
C LYS A 22 -6.88 24.31 4.29
N SER A 23 -6.53 24.32 5.58
CA SER A 23 -5.89 25.48 6.22
C SER A 23 -4.48 25.70 5.68
N ALA A 24 -3.68 24.63 5.52
CA ALA A 24 -2.33 24.69 4.97
C ALA A 24 -2.27 25.33 3.57
N LYS A 25 -3.26 25.05 2.70
CA LYS A 25 -3.34 25.66 1.36
C LYS A 25 -3.42 27.19 1.37
N LYS A 26 -3.84 27.80 2.49
CA LYS A 26 -3.96 29.26 2.65
C LYS A 26 -2.65 29.90 3.12
N VAL A 27 -1.67 29.10 3.55
CA VAL A 27 -0.33 29.55 3.96
C VAL A 27 0.50 29.80 2.70
N LYS A 28 1.19 30.93 2.64
CA LYS A 28 2.02 31.31 1.46
C LYS A 28 3.29 30.46 1.35
N ASP A 29 3.85 30.07 2.49
CA ASP A 29 5.07 29.26 2.57
C ASP A 29 4.84 27.88 1.94
N SER A 30 5.57 27.58 0.85
CA SER A 30 5.51 26.32 0.11
C SER A 30 6.06 25.15 0.91
N GLU A 31 7.17 25.36 1.62
CA GLU A 31 7.81 24.32 2.42
C GLU A 31 6.90 23.87 3.57
N PHE A 32 6.21 24.81 4.20
CA PHE A 32 5.20 24.49 5.21
C PHE A 32 4.08 23.61 4.61
N ARG A 33 3.56 23.97 3.42
CA ARG A 33 2.52 23.15 2.76
C ARG A 33 3.00 21.74 2.43
N THR A 34 4.23 21.64 1.91
CA THR A 34 4.88 20.36 1.60
C THR A 34 5.04 19.51 2.86
N LEU A 35 5.52 20.11 3.96
CA LEU A 35 5.64 19.43 5.25
C LEU A 35 4.30 18.86 5.75
N ILE A 36 3.22 19.66 5.69
CA ILE A 36 1.90 19.22 6.14
C ILE A 36 1.36 18.06 5.26
N THR A 37 1.58 18.14 3.95
CA THR A 37 1.22 17.07 3.02
C THR A 37 1.98 15.78 3.34
N TRP A 38 3.30 15.87 3.52
CA TRP A 38 4.13 14.74 3.90
C TRP A 38 3.70 14.12 5.24
N MET A 39 3.42 14.94 6.26
CA MET A 39 2.92 14.46 7.54
C MET A 39 1.61 13.69 7.39
N HIS A 40 0.68 14.16 6.56
CA HIS A 40 -0.57 13.48 6.26
C HIS A 40 -0.34 12.14 5.55
N LEU A 41 0.50 12.13 4.49
CA LEU A 41 0.80 10.93 3.72
C LEU A 41 1.47 9.83 4.55
N LYS A 42 2.25 10.19 5.56
CA LYS A 42 2.85 9.25 6.52
C LYS A 42 1.86 8.60 7.47
N THR A 43 0.71 9.20 7.68
CA THR A 43 -0.30 8.71 8.63
C THR A 43 -0.91 7.42 8.09
N THR A 44 -0.97 6.38 8.90
CA THR A 44 -1.66 5.14 8.53
C THR A 44 -3.16 5.41 8.41
N GLN A 45 -3.84 4.70 7.51
CA GLN A 45 -5.29 4.82 7.27
C GLN A 45 -5.76 6.25 6.89
N ASN A 46 -4.86 7.06 6.31
CA ASN A 46 -5.25 8.37 5.79
C ASN A 46 -6.19 8.24 4.57
N SER A 47 -6.89 9.34 4.23
CA SER A 47 -7.82 9.43 3.12
C SER A 47 -7.16 9.72 1.77
N ALA A 48 -5.83 9.81 1.71
CA ALA A 48 -5.14 10.12 0.46
C ALA A 48 -5.32 9.02 -0.58
N SER A 49 -5.51 9.41 -1.82
CA SER A 49 -5.57 8.54 -2.98
C SER A 49 -4.16 8.16 -3.46
N PHE A 50 -4.07 7.16 -4.34
CA PHE A 50 -2.79 6.86 -5.01
C PHE A 50 -2.24 8.07 -5.78
N ASN A 51 -3.10 8.88 -6.42
CA ASN A 51 -2.67 10.09 -7.13
C ASN A 51 -2.06 11.15 -6.21
N ASP A 52 -2.57 11.30 -4.97
CA ASP A 52 -1.97 12.22 -3.99
C ASP A 52 -0.54 11.79 -3.64
N TYR A 53 -0.32 10.49 -3.42
CA TYR A 53 1.01 9.93 -3.20
C TYR A 53 1.92 10.11 -4.42
N LYS A 54 1.42 9.76 -5.61
CA LYS A 54 2.16 9.88 -6.86
C LYS A 54 2.64 11.30 -7.11
N ASN A 55 1.74 12.28 -7.02
CA ASN A 55 2.06 13.69 -7.20
C ASN A 55 3.12 14.17 -6.20
N PHE A 56 3.01 13.75 -4.94
CA PHE A 56 4.01 14.11 -3.93
C PHE A 56 5.37 13.51 -4.25
N ILE A 57 5.44 12.23 -4.60
CA ILE A 57 6.68 11.52 -4.91
C ILE A 57 7.38 12.13 -6.12
N GLU A 58 6.63 12.41 -7.20
CA GLU A 58 7.18 12.99 -8.45
C GLU A 58 7.72 14.41 -8.27
N GLN A 59 7.19 15.17 -7.30
CA GLN A 59 7.64 16.54 -7.01
C GLN A 59 8.74 16.61 -5.93
N HIS A 60 8.93 15.55 -5.14
CA HIS A 60 9.75 15.56 -3.94
C HIS A 60 10.52 14.24 -3.77
N GLU A 61 11.26 13.80 -4.80
CA GLU A 61 11.93 12.48 -4.82
C GLU A 61 12.95 12.31 -3.69
N ASP A 62 13.59 13.40 -3.25
CA ASP A 62 14.61 13.41 -2.20
C ASP A 62 14.04 13.73 -0.80
N TYR A 63 12.72 13.78 -0.67
CA TYR A 63 12.12 14.14 0.62
C TYR A 63 12.38 13.09 1.71
N PRO A 64 12.55 13.48 2.97
CA PRO A 64 12.85 12.54 4.04
C PRO A 64 11.88 11.35 4.09
N ARG A 65 12.43 10.14 4.20
CA ARG A 65 11.67 8.87 4.23
C ARG A 65 10.78 8.64 3.01
N ILE A 66 11.19 9.10 1.83
CA ILE A 66 10.42 8.93 0.59
C ILE A 66 10.07 7.46 0.30
N ASN A 67 10.94 6.51 0.62
CA ASN A 67 10.65 5.08 0.46
C ASN A 67 9.47 4.62 1.33
N ARG A 68 9.25 5.22 2.51
CA ARG A 68 8.05 4.96 3.30
C ARG A 68 6.79 5.48 2.62
N ILE A 69 6.87 6.64 1.98
CA ILE A 69 5.77 7.22 1.19
C ILE A 69 5.47 6.33 -0.03
N LYS A 70 6.50 5.88 -0.76
CA LYS A 70 6.38 4.93 -1.89
C LYS A 70 5.71 3.63 -1.46
N TYR A 71 6.14 3.03 -0.35
CA TYR A 71 5.51 1.82 0.22
C TYR A 71 4.03 2.03 0.56
N LEU A 72 3.68 3.17 1.15
CA LEU A 72 2.28 3.49 1.47
C LEU A 72 1.46 3.73 0.20
N ALA A 73 2.05 4.32 -0.83
CA ALA A 73 1.41 4.49 -2.15
C ALA A 73 0.99 3.15 -2.75
N GLU A 74 1.83 2.10 -2.64
CA GLU A 74 1.52 0.75 -3.13
C GLU A 74 0.20 0.23 -2.55
N THR A 75 -0.09 0.53 -1.28
CA THR A 75 -1.33 0.10 -0.61
C THR A 75 -2.59 0.77 -1.17
N LYS A 76 -2.44 1.88 -1.89
CA LYS A 76 -3.54 2.69 -2.45
C LYS A 76 -3.81 2.41 -3.94
N ILE A 77 -3.02 1.52 -4.56
CA ILE A 77 -3.21 1.14 -5.96
C ILE A 77 -4.38 0.14 -6.05
N TYR A 78 -5.38 0.47 -6.87
CA TYR A 78 -6.51 -0.41 -7.19
C TYR A 78 -6.88 -0.28 -8.66
N LEU A 79 -7.11 -1.42 -9.36
CA LEU A 79 -7.52 -1.45 -10.77
C LEU A 79 -8.79 -0.67 -11.07
N LYS A 80 -9.72 -0.58 -10.12
CA LYS A 80 -10.94 0.23 -10.29
C LYS A 80 -10.69 1.71 -10.53
N ASN A 81 -9.51 2.21 -10.08
CA ASN A 81 -9.16 3.63 -10.14
C ASN A 81 -7.96 3.90 -11.05
N ASN A 82 -7.23 2.85 -11.46
CA ASN A 82 -5.97 2.98 -12.21
C ASN A 82 -5.94 1.91 -13.31
N SER A 83 -5.62 2.30 -14.54
CA SER A 83 -5.47 1.32 -15.61
C SER A 83 -4.27 0.40 -15.37
N PRO A 84 -4.30 -0.86 -15.86
CA PRO A 84 -3.16 -1.77 -15.77
C PRO A 84 -1.87 -1.16 -16.30
N THR A 85 -1.93 -0.47 -17.44
CA THR A 85 -0.77 0.21 -18.03
C THR A 85 -0.21 1.31 -17.12
N SER A 86 -1.07 2.11 -16.48
CA SER A 86 -0.64 3.15 -15.54
C SER A 86 0.07 2.55 -14.33
N ILE A 87 -0.42 1.41 -13.81
CA ILE A 87 0.19 0.70 -12.68
C ILE A 87 1.56 0.15 -13.08
N ILE A 88 1.67 -0.49 -14.25
CA ILE A 88 2.94 -1.04 -14.74
C ILE A 88 3.96 0.08 -14.94
N ASN A 89 3.59 1.17 -15.62
CA ASN A 89 4.47 2.32 -15.85
C ASN A 89 4.94 2.99 -14.54
N TRP A 90 4.11 2.95 -13.50
CA TRP A 90 4.52 3.40 -12.17
C TRP A 90 5.61 2.49 -11.60
N PHE A 91 5.40 1.17 -11.61
CA PHE A 91 6.36 0.21 -11.06
C PHE A 91 7.63 0.03 -11.88
N ASP A 92 7.62 0.37 -13.18
CA ASP A 92 8.83 0.43 -14.00
C ASP A 92 9.80 1.52 -13.50
N ARG A 93 9.26 2.63 -12.99
CA ARG A 93 10.05 3.73 -12.40
C ARG A 93 10.31 3.57 -10.90
N HIS A 94 9.42 2.91 -10.21
CA HIS A 94 9.43 2.70 -8.76
C HIS A 94 9.19 1.22 -8.46
N PRO A 95 10.21 0.35 -8.52
CA PRO A 95 10.05 -1.08 -8.26
C PRO A 95 9.34 -1.35 -6.94
N PRO A 96 8.51 -2.42 -6.84
CA PRO A 96 7.75 -2.73 -5.64
C PRO A 96 8.66 -2.83 -4.40
N LEU A 97 8.34 -2.09 -3.34
CA LEU A 97 9.09 -2.09 -2.08
C LEU A 97 8.59 -3.17 -1.11
N GLY A 98 7.38 -3.66 -1.31
CA GLY A 98 6.77 -4.67 -0.44
C GLY A 98 5.97 -5.72 -1.19
N GLY A 99 5.54 -6.75 -0.47
CA GLY A 99 4.71 -7.81 -1.04
C GLY A 99 3.39 -7.28 -1.63
N ILE A 100 2.82 -6.23 -1.04
CA ILE A 100 1.57 -5.65 -1.57
C ILE A 100 1.80 -5.00 -2.93
N GLY A 101 2.92 -4.32 -3.15
CA GLY A 101 3.28 -3.76 -4.45
C GLY A 101 3.44 -4.85 -5.51
N LYS A 102 4.08 -5.98 -5.16
CA LYS A 102 4.20 -7.16 -6.03
C LYS A 102 2.83 -7.73 -6.43
N ILE A 103 1.89 -7.82 -5.49
CA ILE A 103 0.51 -8.27 -5.78
C ILE A 103 -0.18 -7.29 -6.73
N LYS A 104 -0.06 -5.97 -6.49
CA LYS A 104 -0.69 -4.95 -7.34
C LYS A 104 -0.13 -4.97 -8.77
N LEU A 105 1.19 -5.14 -8.90
CA LEU A 105 1.84 -5.26 -10.21
C LEU A 105 1.47 -6.58 -10.91
N ALA A 106 1.45 -7.71 -10.18
CA ALA A 106 0.99 -8.99 -10.71
C ALA A 106 -0.46 -8.91 -11.20
N GLU A 107 -1.32 -8.20 -10.47
CA GLU A 107 -2.71 -7.97 -10.85
C GLU A 107 -2.81 -7.19 -12.17
N ALA A 108 -2.01 -6.13 -12.34
CA ALA A 108 -1.96 -5.37 -13.58
C ALA A 108 -1.44 -6.20 -14.77
N TYR A 109 -0.42 -7.04 -14.56
CA TYR A 109 0.06 -7.96 -15.57
C TYR A 109 -0.96 -9.04 -15.92
N LEU A 110 -1.74 -9.52 -14.96
CA LEU A 110 -2.79 -10.50 -15.20
C LEU A 110 -3.88 -9.95 -16.13
N GLU A 111 -4.29 -8.68 -15.92
CA GLU A 111 -5.24 -8.01 -16.82
C GLU A 111 -4.68 -7.85 -18.24
N GLN A 112 -3.37 -7.70 -18.39
CA GLN A 112 -2.69 -7.66 -19.70
C GLN A 112 -2.34 -9.07 -20.23
N LYS A 113 -2.74 -10.16 -19.57
CA LYS A 113 -2.45 -11.56 -19.93
C LYS A 113 -0.93 -11.87 -19.98
N LYS A 114 -0.10 -11.14 -19.28
CA LYS A 114 1.36 -11.35 -19.17
C LYS A 114 1.66 -12.38 -18.08
N ILE A 115 1.29 -13.64 -18.33
CA ILE A 115 1.26 -14.72 -17.32
C ILE A 115 2.62 -14.99 -16.68
N ASP A 116 3.70 -14.94 -17.44
CA ASP A 116 5.04 -15.20 -16.88
C ASP A 116 5.45 -14.12 -15.88
N LYS A 117 5.12 -12.85 -16.13
CA LYS A 117 5.31 -11.76 -15.17
C LYS A 117 4.48 -11.93 -13.90
N VAL A 118 3.28 -12.48 -14.01
CA VAL A 118 2.46 -12.82 -12.84
C VAL A 118 3.17 -13.88 -11.99
N LYS A 119 3.69 -14.96 -12.59
CA LYS A 119 4.37 -16.04 -11.87
C LYS A 119 5.63 -15.56 -11.15
N GLU A 120 6.39 -14.64 -11.73
CA GLU A 120 7.59 -14.06 -11.13
C GLU A 120 7.29 -13.31 -9.81
N LEU A 121 6.13 -12.67 -9.72
CA LEU A 121 5.80 -11.73 -8.65
C LEU A 121 4.90 -12.33 -7.56
N ILE A 122 3.94 -13.19 -7.98
CA ILE A 122 2.79 -13.48 -7.13
C ILE A 122 3.12 -14.32 -5.91
N LYS A 123 4.03 -15.29 -6.01
CA LYS A 123 4.37 -16.16 -4.88
C LYS A 123 5.00 -15.40 -3.74
N ASP A 124 6.05 -14.64 -4.03
CA ASP A 124 6.70 -13.82 -3.02
C ASP A 124 5.78 -12.69 -2.53
N GLY A 125 5.05 -12.05 -3.43
CA GLY A 125 4.04 -11.06 -3.08
C GLY A 125 2.98 -11.64 -2.14
N TRP A 126 2.46 -12.84 -2.43
CA TRP A 126 1.47 -13.51 -1.58
C TRP A 126 2.01 -13.81 -0.18
N ILE A 127 3.23 -14.35 -0.09
CA ILE A 127 3.85 -14.72 1.18
C ILE A 127 4.06 -13.49 2.06
N THR A 128 4.62 -12.42 1.52
CA THR A 128 5.15 -11.29 2.29
C THR A 128 4.20 -10.08 2.42
N ALA A 129 3.09 -10.04 1.67
CA ALA A 129 2.23 -8.87 1.64
C ALA A 129 1.43 -8.65 2.91
N ASP A 130 1.35 -7.39 3.33
CA ASP A 130 0.33 -6.88 4.25
C ASP A 130 -0.99 -6.69 3.50
N ILE A 131 -1.78 -7.75 3.41
CA ILE A 131 -3.07 -7.72 2.70
C ILE A 131 -4.17 -7.28 3.66
N PRO A 132 -4.91 -6.20 3.35
CA PRO A 132 -6.06 -5.79 4.15
C PRO A 132 -7.09 -6.92 4.29
N LYS A 133 -7.74 -7.01 5.45
CA LYS A 133 -8.73 -8.06 5.76
C LYS A 133 -9.76 -8.23 4.64
N ASN A 134 -10.24 -7.13 4.08
CA ASN A 134 -11.29 -7.15 3.08
C ASN A 134 -10.79 -7.58 1.68
N ASP A 135 -9.50 -7.48 1.42
CA ASP A 135 -8.89 -7.78 0.12
C ASP A 135 -8.34 -9.23 0.05
N LEU A 136 -8.17 -9.91 1.20
CA LEU A 136 -7.57 -11.23 1.27
C LEU A 136 -8.33 -12.27 0.41
N GLY A 137 -9.65 -12.32 0.54
CA GLY A 137 -10.49 -13.23 -0.23
C GLY A 137 -10.43 -12.95 -1.74
N TYR A 138 -10.43 -11.69 -2.10
CA TYR A 138 -10.32 -11.25 -3.49
C TYR A 138 -9.01 -11.72 -4.13
N TYR A 139 -7.86 -11.41 -3.53
CA TYR A 139 -6.57 -11.80 -4.10
C TYR A 139 -6.37 -13.31 -4.12
N ARG A 140 -6.80 -14.02 -3.07
CA ARG A 140 -6.77 -15.49 -3.07
C ARG A 140 -7.56 -16.10 -4.22
N ALA A 141 -8.75 -15.59 -4.50
CA ALA A 141 -9.57 -16.06 -5.61
C ALA A 141 -8.96 -15.71 -6.97
N LYS A 142 -8.51 -14.46 -7.12
CA LYS A 142 -7.94 -13.94 -8.37
C LYS A 142 -6.67 -14.71 -8.78
N PHE A 143 -5.83 -15.04 -7.83
CA PHE A 143 -4.56 -15.72 -8.08
C PHE A 143 -4.59 -17.23 -7.81
N LYS A 144 -5.77 -17.83 -7.63
CA LYS A 144 -5.94 -19.26 -7.31
C LYS A 144 -5.15 -20.21 -8.22
N LYS A 145 -5.04 -19.88 -9.51
CA LYS A 145 -4.33 -20.71 -10.51
C LYS A 145 -2.80 -20.66 -10.36
N PHE A 146 -2.27 -19.72 -9.62
CA PHE A 146 -0.83 -19.47 -9.46
C PHE A 146 -0.32 -19.84 -8.06
N LEU A 147 -1.23 -19.97 -7.10
CA LEU A 147 -0.92 -20.25 -5.69
C LEU A 147 -1.25 -21.70 -5.35
N THR A 148 -0.32 -22.36 -4.70
CA THR A 148 -0.45 -23.74 -4.21
C THR A 148 -0.75 -23.74 -2.70
N THR A 149 -1.09 -24.93 -2.16
CA THR A 149 -1.20 -25.12 -0.70
C THR A 149 0.08 -24.74 0.02
N GLU A 150 1.23 -25.11 -0.54
CA GLU A 150 2.55 -24.76 -0.01
C GLU A 150 2.75 -23.22 0.09
N ASP A 151 2.28 -22.45 -0.90
CA ASP A 151 2.34 -20.99 -0.84
C ASP A 151 1.47 -20.41 0.29
N HIS A 152 0.36 -21.08 0.61
CA HIS A 152 -0.49 -20.70 1.75
C HIS A 152 0.17 -21.04 3.10
N ILE A 153 0.83 -22.20 3.21
CA ILE A 153 1.61 -22.58 4.39
C ILE A 153 2.74 -21.58 4.62
N LYS A 154 3.56 -21.31 3.61
CA LYS A 154 4.65 -20.31 3.69
C LYS A 154 4.17 -18.94 4.11
N ARG A 155 2.98 -18.52 3.64
CA ARG A 155 2.38 -17.27 4.11
C ARG A 155 2.02 -17.33 5.59
N ALA A 156 1.44 -18.44 6.05
CA ALA A 156 1.09 -18.61 7.46
C ALA A 156 2.34 -18.56 8.35
N ASP A 157 3.41 -19.26 7.97
CA ASP A 157 4.70 -19.25 8.65
C ASP A 157 5.29 -17.83 8.71
N TYR A 158 5.28 -17.12 7.58
CA TYR A 158 5.74 -15.73 7.54
C TYR A 158 4.95 -14.84 8.50
N LEU A 159 3.62 -14.96 8.52
CA LEU A 159 2.76 -14.19 9.41
C LEU A 159 2.98 -14.53 10.89
N ALA A 160 3.24 -15.80 11.21
CA ALA A 160 3.61 -16.26 12.54
C ALA A 160 4.95 -15.66 12.99
N TRP A 161 5.97 -15.73 12.13
CA TRP A 161 7.30 -15.15 12.37
C TRP A 161 7.24 -13.63 12.60
N GLU A 162 6.46 -12.92 11.76
CA GLU A 162 6.23 -11.47 11.86
C GLU A 162 5.27 -11.08 13.00
N ARG A 163 4.80 -12.06 13.79
CA ARG A 163 3.85 -11.85 14.91
C ARG A 163 2.53 -11.17 14.50
N LYS A 164 2.09 -11.41 13.26
CA LYS A 164 0.85 -10.87 12.71
C LYS A 164 -0.35 -11.76 13.06
N TYR A 165 -0.66 -11.88 14.33
CA TYR A 165 -1.65 -12.82 14.89
C TYR A 165 -2.99 -12.82 14.16
N TRP A 166 -3.57 -11.66 13.91
CA TRP A 166 -4.89 -11.58 13.28
C TRP A 166 -4.87 -11.97 11.79
N ASP A 167 -3.78 -11.69 11.09
CA ASP A 167 -3.60 -12.10 9.70
C ASP A 167 -3.36 -13.60 9.61
N LEU A 168 -2.53 -14.15 10.50
CA LEU A 168 -2.33 -15.59 10.64
C LEU A 168 -3.66 -16.30 10.91
N LYS A 169 -4.43 -15.88 11.90
CA LYS A 169 -5.73 -16.47 12.23
C LYS A 169 -6.68 -16.49 11.02
N ARG A 170 -6.62 -15.49 10.16
CA ARG A 170 -7.39 -15.45 8.91
C ARG A 170 -6.88 -16.45 7.87
N MET A 171 -5.56 -16.72 7.85
CA MET A 171 -4.96 -17.69 6.93
C MET A 171 -5.21 -19.13 7.30
N LEU A 172 -5.23 -19.48 8.60
CA LEU A 172 -5.39 -20.86 9.07
C LEU A 172 -6.61 -21.57 8.47
N LYS A 173 -7.71 -20.87 8.23
CA LYS A 173 -8.92 -21.45 7.60
C LYS A 173 -8.71 -21.94 6.16
N TYR A 174 -7.63 -21.54 5.50
CA TYR A 174 -7.29 -21.92 4.14
C TYR A 174 -6.23 -23.04 4.06
N LEU A 175 -5.69 -23.46 5.21
CA LEU A 175 -4.74 -24.54 5.32
C LEU A 175 -5.44 -25.90 5.48
N PRO A 176 -4.78 -27.01 5.10
CA PRO A 176 -5.19 -28.36 5.46
C PRO A 176 -5.36 -28.51 6.97
N GLY A 177 -6.16 -29.52 7.40
CA GLY A 177 -6.50 -29.69 8.82
C GLY A 177 -5.34 -29.97 9.74
N ASP A 178 -4.36 -30.72 9.24
CA ASP A 178 -3.10 -31.06 9.89
C ASP A 178 -2.14 -29.88 10.07
N GLU A 179 -2.21 -28.88 9.20
CA GLU A 179 -1.39 -27.66 9.24
C GLU A 179 -2.03 -26.51 10.05
N ARG A 180 -3.22 -26.73 10.64
CA ARG A 180 -3.91 -25.71 11.44
C ARG A 180 -3.47 -25.65 12.89
N ALA A 181 -2.65 -26.59 13.33
CA ALA A 181 -2.19 -26.73 14.71
C ALA A 181 -0.93 -25.89 15.02
N LEU A 182 -0.78 -24.72 14.38
CA LEU A 182 0.29 -23.74 14.63
C LEU A 182 0.00 -22.85 15.84
#